data_cabfcbd8abcf09ceb397a638a4b2539e
#
_entry.id   cabfcbd8abcf09ceb397a638a4b2539e
#
_cell.length_a   1.000
_cell.length_b   1.000
_cell.length_c   1.000
_cell.angle_alpha   90.00
_cell.angle_beta   90.00
_cell.angle_gamma   90.00
#
_symmetry.space_group_name_H-M   'P 1'
#
loop_
_entity.id
_entity.type
_entity.pdbx_description
1 polymer ?
#
loop_
_entity_poly.entity_id
_entity_poly.type
_entity_poly.pdbx_seq_one_letter_code
_entity_poly.pdbx_strand_id
1 'polypeptide(L)'
;MPRRNKVVSHVGTKAPEGLPTQLSEGDKTQPLDIKDVPNMLGQLECIRQELSRRHLLDYTLYMDEGYKIGRHHRLIAAQLEATINDVVAIHEGRMKESESDNLRVMIFMPPRHGKSRLVSQEFPVWGMGNHPWMTWMLTSYSADLAQEFGRMTRNKMRDSEELFGVKLAEDAARADRWGLEGSHDNGIVAAGVGGAITGKGAHIAIIDDPIKNYEEASSETVRRSAYNWYQTTLRTRLAPGGAVIVVMTRWHQDDLAGRLLADMEKGADKWKVLSLPALAEGTDQLGRSDGEALWPEMYDEVSLNRTRIA
;
A
#
# COMPACT_ATOMS: atom_id res chain seq x y z
N MET A 1 44.64 42.79 16.81
CA MET A 1 43.42 43.07 17.59
C MET A 1 42.32 42.12 17.17
N PRO A 2 41.86 41.21 18.04
CA PRO A 2 40.91 40.18 17.70
C PRO A 2 39.46 40.66 17.92
N ARG A 3 38.55 40.38 16.99
CA ARG A 3 37.12 40.61 17.15
C ARG A 3 36.42 39.40 17.75
N ARG A 4 35.62 39.71 18.75
CA ARG A 4 34.91 38.82 19.67
C ARG A 4 33.87 37.93 18.98
N ASN A 5 33.88 36.65 19.33
CA ASN A 5 32.78 35.67 19.15
C ASN A 5 31.53 36.15 19.91
N LYS A 6 30.39 36.21 19.22
CA LYS A 6 29.06 36.23 19.84
C LYS A 6 28.55 34.80 20.01
N VAL A 7 28.38 34.43 21.24
CA VAL A 7 27.68 33.22 21.69
C VAL A 7 26.19 33.42 21.39
N VAL A 8 25.61 32.52 20.59
CA VAL A 8 24.16 32.46 20.38
C VAL A 8 23.60 31.50 21.44
N SER A 9 22.77 32.05 22.31
CA SER A 9 22.10 31.41 23.39
C SER A 9 21.11 30.31 22.88
N HIS A 10 21.19 29.14 23.45
CA HIS A 10 20.21 28.07 23.29
C HIS A 10 18.83 28.53 23.79
N VAL A 11 17.84 28.47 22.91
CA VAL A 11 16.42 28.51 23.28
C VAL A 11 16.04 27.11 23.77
N GLY A 12 15.85 26.99 25.07
CA GLY A 12 15.34 25.78 25.71
C GLY A 12 13.88 25.56 25.32
N THR A 13 13.60 24.47 24.65
CA THR A 13 12.25 23.92 24.48
C THR A 13 11.80 23.34 25.81
N LYS A 14 10.86 23.99 26.49
CA LYS A 14 10.16 23.44 27.65
C LYS A 14 9.35 22.22 27.18
N ALA A 15 9.57 21.08 27.84
CA ALA A 15 8.70 19.90 27.74
C ALA A 15 7.30 20.24 28.31
N PRO A 16 6.23 19.63 27.78
CA PRO A 16 4.89 19.83 28.34
C PRO A 16 4.82 19.27 29.74
N GLU A 17 4.44 20.11 30.70
CA GLU A 17 4.13 19.73 32.07
C GLU A 17 2.87 18.85 32.08
N GLY A 18 2.94 17.62 32.61
CA GLY A 18 1.75 16.80 32.82
C GLY A 18 1.90 15.29 32.80
N LEU A 19 3.11 14.73 32.79
CA LEU A 19 3.27 13.31 33.06
C LEU A 19 3.54 13.09 34.57
N PRO A 20 2.72 12.27 35.26
CA PRO A 20 2.99 11.94 36.68
C PRO A 20 4.23 11.06 36.77
N THR A 21 5.28 11.57 37.37
CA THR A 21 6.58 10.94 37.58
C THR A 21 6.68 10.16 38.89
N GLN A 22 5.63 9.56 39.36
CA GLN A 22 5.71 8.56 40.45
C GLN A 22 4.57 7.56 40.31
N LEU A 23 4.89 6.34 39.85
CA LEU A 23 4.08 5.16 40.18
C LEU A 23 4.27 4.89 41.66
N SER A 24 3.27 5.20 42.48
CA SER A 24 3.25 4.80 43.88
C SER A 24 3.14 3.27 43.92
N GLU A 25 4.10 2.61 44.54
CA GLU A 25 4.00 1.21 44.97
C GLU A 25 2.82 1.10 45.93
N GLY A 26 1.66 0.64 45.43
CA GLY A 26 0.50 0.43 46.31
C GLY A 26 -0.84 0.33 45.61
N ASP A 27 -0.93 0.43 44.27
CA ASP A 27 -2.20 0.21 43.61
C ASP A 27 -2.44 -1.30 43.45
N LYS A 28 -3.06 -1.88 44.52
CA LYS A 28 -3.66 -3.23 44.41
C LYS A 28 -4.72 -3.13 43.35
N THR A 29 -4.46 -3.67 42.15
CA THR A 29 -5.44 -3.85 41.11
C THR A 29 -6.67 -4.48 41.75
N GLN A 30 -7.74 -3.69 41.90
CA GLN A 30 -9.02 -4.25 42.32
C GLN A 30 -9.41 -5.30 41.27
N PRO A 31 -9.88 -6.49 41.69
CA PRO A 31 -10.33 -7.48 40.75
C PRO A 31 -11.46 -6.84 39.93
N LEU A 32 -11.36 -6.96 38.60
CA LEU A 32 -12.37 -6.51 37.65
C LEU A 32 -13.73 -7.07 38.05
N ASP A 33 -14.71 -6.19 38.27
CA ASP A 33 -16.10 -6.65 38.47
C ASP A 33 -16.60 -7.23 37.15
N ILE A 34 -17.13 -8.46 37.19
CA ILE A 34 -17.69 -9.16 36.01
C ILE A 34 -18.76 -8.30 35.30
N LYS A 35 -19.42 -7.39 36.02
CA LYS A 35 -20.41 -6.44 35.47
C LYS A 35 -19.80 -5.39 34.52
N ASP A 36 -18.50 -5.08 34.69
CA ASP A 36 -17.82 -4.07 33.85
C ASP A 36 -17.22 -4.66 32.57
N VAL A 37 -17.11 -5.98 32.48
CA VAL A 37 -16.53 -6.70 31.34
C VAL A 37 -17.24 -6.37 30.02
N PRO A 38 -18.58 -6.34 29.89
CA PRO A 38 -19.25 -5.99 28.65
C PRO A 38 -18.96 -4.57 28.17
N ASN A 39 -18.87 -3.61 29.09
CA ASN A 39 -18.55 -2.22 28.79
C ASN A 39 -17.08 -2.09 28.28
N MET A 40 -16.16 -2.78 28.92
CA MET A 40 -14.76 -2.81 28.50
C MET A 40 -14.57 -3.48 27.13
N LEU A 41 -15.27 -4.58 26.86
CA LEU A 41 -15.23 -5.24 25.55
C LEU A 41 -15.78 -4.32 24.45
N GLY A 42 -16.87 -3.60 24.71
CA GLY A 42 -17.39 -2.61 23.78
C GLY A 42 -16.42 -1.46 23.53
N GLN A 43 -15.74 -0.97 24.55
CA GLN A 43 -14.70 0.07 24.39
C GLN A 43 -13.49 -0.42 23.59
N LEU A 44 -13.03 -1.65 23.83
CA LEU A 44 -11.95 -2.26 23.06
C LEU A 44 -12.33 -2.41 21.60
N GLU A 45 -13.54 -2.84 21.30
CA GLU A 45 -14.01 -2.95 19.92
C GLU A 45 -14.06 -1.59 19.21
N CYS A 46 -14.56 -0.55 19.87
CA CYS A 46 -14.50 0.81 19.33
C CYS A 46 -13.09 1.28 19.04
N ILE A 47 -12.12 0.97 19.92
CA ILE A 47 -10.70 1.30 19.70
C ILE A 47 -10.14 0.51 18.51
N ARG A 48 -10.42 -0.78 18.40
CA ARG A 48 -10.00 -1.61 17.26
C ARG A 48 -10.52 -1.07 15.94
N GLN A 49 -11.80 -0.71 15.89
CA GLN A 49 -12.42 -0.12 14.70
C GLN A 49 -11.76 1.21 14.33
N GLU A 50 -11.51 2.08 15.30
CA GLU A 50 -10.88 3.37 15.05
C GLU A 50 -9.44 3.23 14.55
N LEU A 51 -8.65 2.33 15.13
CA LEU A 51 -7.30 2.00 14.65
C LEU A 51 -7.35 1.43 13.22
N SER A 52 -8.33 0.57 12.94
CA SER A 52 -8.52 -0.03 11.62
C SER A 52 -8.89 0.99 10.55
N ARG A 53 -9.62 2.04 10.90
CA ARG A 53 -9.87 3.17 9.98
C ARG A 53 -8.60 3.96 9.72
N ARG A 54 -7.75 4.15 10.74
CA ARG A 54 -6.54 4.99 10.64
C ARG A 54 -5.37 4.32 9.95
N HIS A 55 -5.19 3.01 10.15
CA HIS A 55 -4.01 2.28 9.73
C HIS A 55 -4.35 1.04 8.91
N LEU A 56 -3.69 0.90 7.77
CA LEU A 56 -3.91 -0.20 6.83
C LEU A 56 -3.64 -1.58 7.46
N LEU A 57 -2.60 -1.72 8.29
CA LEU A 57 -2.30 -3.01 8.91
C LEU A 57 -3.27 -3.36 10.03
N ASP A 58 -3.78 -2.38 10.78
CA ASP A 58 -4.79 -2.62 11.80
C ASP A 58 -6.11 -3.03 11.13
N TYR A 59 -6.45 -2.43 9.98
CA TYR A 59 -7.56 -2.88 9.13
C TYR A 59 -7.33 -4.33 8.65
N THR A 60 -6.13 -4.66 8.18
CA THR A 60 -5.81 -6.00 7.71
C THR A 60 -5.99 -7.04 8.81
N LEU A 61 -5.55 -6.74 10.04
CA LEU A 61 -5.73 -7.60 11.22
C LEU A 61 -7.18 -7.66 11.70
N TYR A 62 -7.92 -6.56 11.59
CA TYR A 62 -9.34 -6.52 11.93
C TYR A 62 -10.15 -7.46 11.03
N MET A 63 -9.82 -7.48 9.74
CA MET A 63 -10.48 -8.36 8.76
C MET A 63 -9.98 -9.80 8.79
N ASP A 64 -8.75 -10.05 9.26
CA ASP A 64 -8.15 -11.38 9.39
C ASP A 64 -7.14 -11.40 10.54
N GLU A 65 -7.60 -11.83 11.72
CA GLU A 65 -6.76 -11.95 12.92
C GLU A 65 -5.59 -12.94 12.76
N GLY A 66 -5.71 -13.86 11.82
CA GLY A 66 -4.65 -14.84 11.51
C GLY A 66 -3.55 -14.30 10.59
N TYR A 67 -3.67 -13.07 10.07
CA TYR A 67 -2.68 -12.52 9.17
C TYR A 67 -1.34 -12.23 9.87
N LYS A 68 -0.27 -12.85 9.38
CA LYS A 68 1.07 -12.68 9.96
C LYS A 68 1.77 -11.47 9.35
N ILE A 69 1.97 -10.43 10.14
CA ILE A 69 2.64 -9.21 9.69
C ILE A 69 4.16 -9.35 9.85
N GLY A 70 4.89 -9.32 8.72
CA GLY A 70 6.34 -9.18 8.70
C GLY A 70 6.80 -7.70 8.70
N ARG A 71 8.10 -7.46 8.89
CA ARG A 71 8.70 -6.10 8.85
C ARG A 71 8.46 -5.39 7.52
N HIS A 72 8.52 -6.11 6.42
CA HIS A 72 8.26 -5.60 5.08
C HIS A 72 6.81 -5.12 4.88
N HIS A 73 5.83 -5.79 5.48
CA HIS A 73 4.45 -5.34 5.43
C HIS A 73 4.27 -3.97 6.12
N ARG A 74 5.00 -3.71 7.22
CA ARG A 74 4.97 -2.41 7.91
C ARG A 74 5.54 -1.30 7.03
N LEU A 75 6.66 -1.56 6.37
CA LEU A 75 7.27 -0.59 5.44
C LEU A 75 6.36 -0.28 4.25
N ILE A 76 5.77 -1.32 3.65
CA ILE A 76 4.84 -1.17 2.52
C ILE A 76 3.58 -0.41 2.96
N ALA A 77 2.97 -0.78 4.08
CA ALA A 77 1.77 -0.10 4.58
C ALA A 77 2.02 1.38 4.84
N ALA A 78 3.13 1.73 5.51
CA ALA A 78 3.51 3.12 5.73
C ALA A 78 3.68 3.91 4.41
N GLN A 79 4.26 3.27 3.37
CA GLN A 79 4.37 3.89 2.05
C GLN A 79 3.01 4.06 1.37
N LEU A 80 2.12 3.08 1.46
CA LEU A 80 0.78 3.15 0.88
C LEU A 80 -0.08 4.21 1.58
N GLU A 81 -0.01 4.31 2.91
CA GLU A 81 -0.65 5.35 3.71
C GLU A 81 -0.12 6.75 3.34
N ALA A 82 1.19 6.90 3.15
CA ALA A 82 1.77 8.16 2.68
C ALA A 82 1.25 8.52 1.27
N THR A 83 1.17 7.53 0.37
CA THR A 83 0.66 7.74 -0.99
C THR A 83 -0.78 8.25 -0.99
N ILE A 84 -1.69 7.61 -0.25
CA ILE A 84 -3.09 8.02 -0.22
C ILE A 84 -3.26 9.39 0.46
N ASN A 85 -2.48 9.67 1.51
CA ASN A 85 -2.50 10.96 2.20
C ASN A 85 -2.08 12.11 1.26
N ASP A 86 -1.06 11.91 0.42
CA ASP A 86 -0.63 12.90 -0.56
C ASP A 86 -1.71 13.11 -1.64
N VAL A 87 -2.32 12.02 -2.17
CA VAL A 87 -3.44 12.11 -3.13
C VAL A 87 -4.61 12.91 -2.53
N VAL A 88 -4.97 12.65 -1.27
CA VAL A 88 -6.02 13.39 -0.55
C VAL A 88 -5.63 14.87 -0.39
N ALA A 89 -4.40 15.14 0.06
CA ALA A 89 -3.91 16.50 0.27
C ALA A 89 -3.90 17.33 -1.02
N ILE A 90 -3.55 16.71 -2.15
CA ILE A 90 -3.59 17.34 -3.47
C ILE A 90 -5.02 17.60 -3.91
N HIS A 91 -5.90 16.62 -3.77
CA HIS A 91 -7.32 16.76 -4.12
C HIS A 91 -8.00 17.88 -3.33
N GLU A 92 -7.66 18.04 -2.06
CA GLU A 92 -8.17 19.10 -1.18
C GLU A 92 -7.43 20.44 -1.37
N GLY A 93 -6.45 20.53 -2.24
CA GLY A 93 -5.67 21.74 -2.50
C GLY A 93 -4.71 22.14 -1.38
N ARG A 94 -4.41 21.21 -0.44
CA ARG A 94 -3.47 21.41 0.66
C ARG A 94 -2.00 21.16 0.27
N MET A 95 -1.77 20.48 -0.87
CA MET A 95 -0.46 20.15 -1.42
C MET A 95 -0.50 20.27 -2.95
N LYS A 96 0.62 20.62 -3.56
CA LYS A 96 0.79 20.54 -5.02
C LYS A 96 1.37 19.20 -5.41
N GLU A 97 1.04 18.70 -6.59
CA GLU A 97 1.59 17.45 -7.13
C GLU A 97 3.13 17.44 -7.14
N SER A 98 3.75 18.58 -7.47
CA SER A 98 5.21 18.73 -7.50
C SER A 98 5.91 18.66 -6.13
N GLU A 99 5.15 18.73 -5.04
CA GLU A 99 5.65 18.65 -3.66
C GLU A 99 5.65 17.22 -3.11
N SER A 100 5.01 16.27 -3.82
CA SER A 100 4.92 14.86 -3.41
C SER A 100 5.98 14.00 -4.09
N ASP A 101 6.66 13.18 -3.28
CA ASP A 101 7.52 12.08 -3.74
C ASP A 101 6.84 10.70 -3.61
N ASN A 102 5.54 10.66 -3.29
CA ASN A 102 4.81 9.42 -3.01
C ASN A 102 3.80 9.01 -4.09
N LEU A 103 3.66 9.79 -5.18
CA LEU A 103 2.67 9.49 -6.23
C LEU A 103 3.12 8.41 -7.22
N ARG A 104 4.39 8.06 -7.23
CA ARG A 104 4.96 7.03 -8.11
C ARG A 104 5.76 6.06 -7.25
N VAL A 105 5.22 4.86 -7.03
CA VAL A 105 5.78 3.87 -6.12
C VAL A 105 6.02 2.55 -6.84
N MET A 106 7.19 1.97 -6.65
CA MET A 106 7.52 0.63 -7.09
C MET A 106 7.84 -0.25 -5.89
N ILE A 107 7.26 -1.45 -5.85
CA ILE A 107 7.47 -2.42 -4.78
C ILE A 107 7.92 -3.74 -5.42
N PHE A 108 9.18 -4.10 -5.21
CA PHE A 108 9.75 -5.34 -5.73
C PHE A 108 9.87 -6.35 -4.61
N MET A 109 9.18 -7.48 -4.76
CA MET A 109 9.16 -8.54 -3.75
C MET A 109 9.12 -9.92 -4.40
N PRO A 110 9.62 -10.95 -3.70
CA PRO A 110 9.47 -12.32 -4.14
C PRO A 110 8.00 -12.77 -4.11
N PRO A 111 7.65 -13.81 -4.86
CA PRO A 111 6.32 -14.41 -4.80
C PRO A 111 5.97 -14.89 -3.39
N ARG A 112 4.69 -14.96 -3.07
CA ARG A 112 4.12 -15.49 -1.81
C ARG A 112 4.53 -14.76 -0.52
N HIS A 113 5.07 -13.55 -0.61
CA HIS A 113 5.40 -12.72 0.55
C HIS A 113 4.32 -11.66 0.86
N GLY A 114 3.06 -11.90 0.49
CA GLY A 114 1.92 -11.05 0.84
C GLY A 114 1.71 -9.80 -0.01
N LYS A 115 2.53 -9.57 -1.06
CA LYS A 115 2.47 -8.34 -1.87
C LYS A 115 1.08 -8.02 -2.42
N SER A 116 0.50 -8.92 -3.21
CA SER A 116 -0.79 -8.69 -3.86
C SER A 116 -1.95 -8.62 -2.85
N ARG A 117 -1.86 -9.39 -1.75
CA ARG A 117 -2.87 -9.31 -0.69
C ARG A 117 -2.89 -7.92 -0.08
N LEU A 118 -1.75 -7.38 0.35
CA LEU A 118 -1.71 -6.07 1.00
C LEU A 118 -1.99 -4.94 0.02
N VAL A 119 -1.34 -4.95 -1.16
CA VAL A 119 -1.38 -3.83 -2.12
C VAL A 119 -2.62 -3.85 -2.99
N SER A 120 -3.05 -5.03 -3.48
CA SER A 120 -4.11 -5.14 -4.49
C SER A 120 -5.46 -5.58 -3.92
N GLN A 121 -5.52 -5.95 -2.63
CA GLN A 121 -6.77 -6.35 -1.98
C GLN A 121 -7.10 -5.49 -0.75
N GLU A 122 -6.23 -5.44 0.27
CA GLU A 122 -6.50 -4.72 1.51
C GLU A 122 -6.48 -3.20 1.30
N PHE A 123 -5.43 -2.68 0.66
CA PHE A 123 -5.23 -1.24 0.48
C PHE A 123 -6.35 -0.54 -0.31
N PRO A 124 -6.86 -1.07 -1.45
CA PRO A 124 -7.97 -0.43 -2.15
C PRO A 124 -9.25 -0.37 -1.31
N VAL A 125 -9.55 -1.40 -0.54
CA VAL A 125 -10.75 -1.44 0.31
C VAL A 125 -10.63 -0.46 1.46
N TRP A 126 -9.49 -0.47 2.16
CA TRP A 126 -9.19 0.49 3.22
C TRP A 126 -9.24 1.94 2.72
N GLY A 127 -8.63 2.18 1.55
CA GLY A 127 -8.60 3.50 0.94
C GLY A 127 -9.99 3.99 0.53
N MET A 128 -10.81 3.13 -0.09
CA MET A 128 -12.19 3.48 -0.47
C MET A 128 -13.12 3.62 0.72
N GLY A 129 -12.92 2.84 1.77
CA GLY A 129 -13.67 2.96 3.02
C GLY A 129 -13.48 4.33 3.67
N ASN A 130 -12.25 4.84 3.68
CA ASN A 130 -11.93 6.14 4.23
C ASN A 130 -12.19 7.30 3.26
N HIS A 131 -12.05 7.07 1.95
CA HIS A 131 -12.17 8.07 0.90
C HIS A 131 -13.08 7.58 -0.23
N PRO A 132 -14.40 7.47 0.00
CA PRO A 132 -15.35 6.87 -0.93
C PRO A 132 -15.52 7.63 -2.25
N TRP A 133 -14.98 8.83 -2.38
CA TRP A 133 -14.94 9.61 -3.62
C TRP A 133 -13.84 9.15 -4.60
N MET A 134 -12.86 8.38 -4.15
CA MET A 134 -11.75 7.95 -5.00
C MET A 134 -12.17 6.90 -6.01
N THR A 135 -11.58 7.00 -7.20
CA THR A 135 -11.62 5.96 -8.25
C THR A 135 -10.30 5.20 -8.27
N TRP A 136 -10.42 3.88 -8.41
CA TRP A 136 -9.29 2.97 -8.39
C TRP A 136 -9.21 2.14 -9.66
N MET A 137 -7.99 1.84 -10.07
CA MET A 137 -7.71 0.96 -11.18
C MET A 137 -6.80 -0.17 -10.71
N LEU A 138 -7.25 -1.41 -10.85
CA LEU A 138 -6.47 -2.61 -10.55
C LEU A 138 -6.10 -3.28 -11.86
N THR A 139 -4.81 -3.49 -12.08
CA THR A 139 -4.35 -4.14 -13.31
C THR A 139 -3.35 -5.24 -13.02
N SER A 140 -3.34 -6.28 -13.85
CA SER A 140 -2.41 -7.40 -13.76
C SER A 140 -2.12 -7.96 -15.15
N TYR A 141 -1.18 -8.92 -15.27
CA TYR A 141 -0.80 -9.51 -16.55
C TYR A 141 -1.97 -10.09 -17.35
N SER A 142 -3.06 -10.49 -16.71
CA SER A 142 -4.25 -10.99 -17.37
C SER A 142 -5.54 -10.34 -16.86
N ALA A 143 -6.56 -10.32 -17.71
CA ALA A 143 -7.89 -9.85 -17.35
C ALA A 143 -8.51 -10.71 -16.23
N ASP A 144 -8.31 -12.04 -16.27
CA ASP A 144 -8.87 -12.97 -15.28
C ASP A 144 -8.33 -12.70 -13.87
N LEU A 145 -7.00 -12.50 -13.73
CA LEU A 145 -6.41 -12.20 -12.42
C LEU A 145 -6.83 -10.81 -11.93
N ALA A 146 -6.90 -9.81 -12.81
CA ALA A 146 -7.39 -8.49 -12.46
C ALA A 146 -8.85 -8.55 -11.98
N GLN A 147 -9.72 -9.32 -12.66
CA GLN A 147 -11.10 -9.54 -12.23
C GLN A 147 -11.19 -10.30 -10.90
N GLU A 148 -10.27 -11.22 -10.65
CA GLU A 148 -10.20 -11.90 -9.35
C GLU A 148 -9.92 -10.89 -8.23
N PHE A 149 -8.97 -9.98 -8.41
CA PHE A 149 -8.73 -8.88 -7.46
C PHE A 149 -9.97 -7.98 -7.32
N GLY A 150 -10.61 -7.61 -8.43
CA GLY A 150 -11.85 -6.83 -8.40
C GLY A 150 -12.97 -7.51 -7.61
N ARG A 151 -13.12 -8.83 -7.76
CA ARG A 151 -14.09 -9.64 -6.98
C ARG A 151 -13.73 -9.70 -5.51
N MET A 152 -12.43 -9.91 -5.19
CA MET A 152 -11.96 -9.99 -3.80
C MET A 152 -12.16 -8.66 -3.08
N THR A 153 -11.76 -7.54 -3.69
CA THR A 153 -11.95 -6.21 -3.11
C THR A 153 -13.42 -5.86 -2.94
N ARG A 154 -14.27 -6.20 -3.90
CA ARG A 154 -15.73 -6.02 -3.78
C ARG A 154 -16.31 -6.77 -2.58
N ASN A 155 -15.95 -8.04 -2.42
CA ASN A 155 -16.45 -8.84 -1.31
C ASN A 155 -15.95 -8.29 0.04
N LYS A 156 -14.65 -7.96 0.14
CA LYS A 156 -14.09 -7.31 1.33
C LYS A 156 -14.76 -5.97 1.65
N MET A 157 -15.09 -5.16 0.64
CA MET A 157 -15.80 -3.90 0.85
C MET A 157 -17.18 -4.13 1.47
N ARG A 158 -17.90 -5.18 1.03
CA ARG A 158 -19.17 -5.59 1.66
C ARG A 158 -18.98 -6.01 3.11
N ASP A 159 -17.94 -6.82 3.39
CA ASP A 159 -17.63 -7.30 4.74
C ASP A 159 -17.17 -6.17 5.67
N SER A 160 -16.74 -5.04 5.11
CA SER A 160 -16.27 -3.84 5.82
C SER A 160 -17.34 -2.73 5.95
N GLU A 161 -18.59 -3.00 5.53
CA GLU A 161 -19.68 -2.01 5.54
C GLU A 161 -19.89 -1.40 6.94
N GLU A 162 -19.96 -2.23 7.97
CA GLU A 162 -20.14 -1.76 9.35
C GLU A 162 -18.96 -0.90 9.85
N LEU A 163 -17.74 -1.23 9.41
CA LEU A 163 -16.54 -0.50 9.81
C LEU A 163 -16.52 0.90 9.23
N PHE A 164 -16.81 1.05 7.93
CA PHE A 164 -16.64 2.32 7.22
C PHE A 164 -17.97 3.08 7.00
N GLY A 165 -19.11 2.43 7.17
CA GLY A 165 -20.41 3.01 6.83
C GLY A 165 -20.63 3.21 5.34
N VAL A 166 -19.88 2.49 4.48
CA VAL A 166 -19.89 2.64 3.02
C VAL A 166 -20.46 1.39 2.38
N LYS A 167 -21.45 1.55 1.50
CA LYS A 167 -22.18 0.46 0.83
C LYS A 167 -21.80 0.31 -0.62
N LEU A 168 -21.87 -0.94 -1.12
CA LEU A 168 -21.75 -1.22 -2.53
C LEU A 168 -23.01 -0.77 -3.27
N ALA A 169 -22.83 -0.20 -4.48
CA ALA A 169 -23.95 0.07 -5.38
C ALA A 169 -24.51 -1.26 -5.92
N GLU A 170 -25.84 -1.45 -5.84
CA GLU A 170 -26.50 -2.68 -6.27
C GLU A 170 -26.42 -2.89 -7.80
N ASP A 171 -26.44 -1.81 -8.57
CA ASP A 171 -26.42 -1.80 -10.05
C ASP A 171 -25.01 -1.84 -10.63
N ALA A 172 -23.96 -1.70 -9.80
CA ALA A 172 -22.57 -1.64 -10.23
C ALA A 172 -21.68 -2.65 -9.44
N ALA A 173 -22.05 -3.94 -9.48
CA ALA A 173 -21.41 -4.99 -8.67
C ALA A 173 -20.74 -6.10 -9.49
N ARG A 174 -20.19 -5.79 -10.69
CA ARG A 174 -19.44 -6.76 -11.51
C ARG A 174 -18.04 -7.01 -10.95
N ALA A 175 -17.43 -8.13 -11.30
CA ALA A 175 -16.07 -8.47 -10.86
C ALA A 175 -15.01 -7.53 -11.46
N ASP A 176 -15.21 -7.10 -12.69
CA ASP A 176 -14.30 -6.21 -13.43
C ASP A 176 -14.60 -4.71 -13.17
N ARG A 177 -15.77 -4.41 -12.59
CA ARG A 177 -16.19 -3.02 -12.33
C ARG A 177 -17.26 -2.99 -11.25
N TRP A 178 -16.98 -2.30 -10.17
CA TRP A 178 -17.95 -2.08 -9.12
C TRP A 178 -17.79 -0.70 -8.48
N GLY A 179 -18.84 -0.18 -7.87
CA GLY A 179 -18.88 1.15 -7.27
C GLY A 179 -19.55 1.16 -5.92
N LEU A 180 -19.60 2.35 -5.33
CA LEU A 180 -20.20 2.61 -4.03
C LEU A 180 -21.56 3.30 -4.20
N GLU A 181 -22.48 3.08 -3.27
CA GLU A 181 -23.79 3.72 -3.25
C GLU A 181 -23.64 5.24 -3.20
N GLY A 182 -24.54 5.94 -3.89
CA GLY A 182 -24.58 7.41 -3.91
C GLY A 182 -23.57 8.08 -4.84
N SER A 183 -22.75 7.32 -5.60
CA SER A 183 -21.84 7.89 -6.58
C SER A 183 -21.77 7.06 -7.86
N HIS A 184 -21.99 7.72 -9.00
CA HIS A 184 -21.94 7.07 -10.32
C HIS A 184 -20.49 6.88 -10.86
N ASP A 185 -19.50 7.58 -10.31
CA ASP A 185 -18.17 7.68 -10.89
C ASP A 185 -17.04 7.08 -10.04
N ASN A 186 -17.26 6.82 -8.76
CA ASN A 186 -16.26 6.20 -7.89
C ASN A 186 -16.34 4.66 -7.91
N GLY A 187 -15.31 4.02 -7.46
CA GLY A 187 -15.22 2.56 -7.40
C GLY A 187 -13.94 2.01 -8.01
N ILE A 188 -13.97 0.73 -8.33
CA ILE A 188 -12.85 -0.01 -8.92
C ILE A 188 -13.14 -0.40 -10.37
N VAL A 189 -12.14 -0.24 -11.22
CA VAL A 189 -12.05 -0.85 -12.55
C VAL A 189 -10.87 -1.82 -12.56
N ALA A 190 -11.12 -3.08 -12.92
CA ALA A 190 -10.09 -4.12 -13.02
C ALA A 190 -9.90 -4.53 -14.49
N ALA A 191 -8.64 -4.50 -14.97
CA ALA A 191 -8.31 -4.79 -16.37
C ALA A 191 -6.95 -5.51 -16.50
N GLY A 192 -6.79 -6.33 -17.53
CA GLY A 192 -5.49 -6.88 -17.90
C GLY A 192 -4.57 -5.84 -18.54
N VAL A 193 -3.26 -5.96 -18.35
CA VAL A 193 -2.24 -5.20 -19.10
C VAL A 193 -2.41 -5.45 -20.60
N GLY A 194 -2.40 -4.39 -21.40
CA GLY A 194 -2.75 -4.46 -22.82
C GLY A 194 -4.24 -4.37 -23.12
N GLY A 195 -5.11 -4.52 -22.11
CA GLY A 195 -6.55 -4.35 -22.24
C GLY A 195 -6.97 -2.89 -22.33
N ALA A 196 -8.17 -2.67 -22.91
CA ALA A 196 -8.78 -1.35 -22.96
C ALA A 196 -9.32 -0.96 -21.58
N ILE A 197 -8.89 0.18 -21.08
CA ILE A 197 -9.44 0.82 -19.89
C ILE A 197 -10.32 1.97 -20.35
N THR A 198 -11.64 1.72 -20.45
CA THR A 198 -12.56 2.70 -21.04
C THR A 198 -13.29 3.53 -19.99
N GLY A 199 -13.32 4.85 -20.22
CA GLY A 199 -14.35 5.76 -19.72
C GLY A 199 -14.22 6.28 -18.29
N LYS A 200 -13.20 5.89 -17.49
CA LYS A 200 -13.02 6.45 -16.13
C LYS A 200 -11.56 6.82 -15.88
N GLY A 201 -11.36 7.93 -15.15
CA GLY A 201 -10.09 8.29 -14.55
C GLY A 201 -9.84 7.48 -13.29
N ALA A 202 -8.60 7.45 -12.82
CA ALA A 202 -8.23 6.85 -11.54
C ALA A 202 -7.42 7.83 -10.68
N HIS A 203 -7.77 7.92 -9.41
CA HIS A 203 -6.95 8.60 -8.41
C HIS A 203 -5.78 7.72 -7.96
N ILE A 204 -5.99 6.40 -7.93
CA ILE A 204 -4.93 5.43 -7.65
C ILE A 204 -5.01 4.28 -8.67
N ALA A 205 -3.90 4.05 -9.36
CA ALA A 205 -3.73 2.93 -10.27
C ALA A 205 -2.69 1.94 -9.70
N ILE A 206 -3.08 0.66 -9.58
CA ILE A 206 -2.22 -0.43 -9.13
C ILE A 206 -1.94 -1.35 -10.31
N ILE A 207 -0.65 -1.61 -10.55
CA ILE A 207 -0.17 -2.58 -11.54
C ILE A 207 0.49 -3.71 -10.77
N ASP A 208 -0.20 -4.85 -10.66
CA ASP A 208 0.26 -6.02 -9.93
C ASP A 208 0.74 -7.11 -10.91
N ASP A 209 2.02 -7.43 -10.83
CA ASP A 209 2.71 -8.39 -11.71
C ASP A 209 2.31 -8.19 -13.19
N PRO A 210 2.80 -7.13 -13.88
CA PRO A 210 2.39 -6.80 -15.25
C PRO A 210 2.81 -7.84 -16.30
N ILE A 211 3.70 -8.77 -15.95
CA ILE A 211 4.21 -9.89 -16.74
C ILE A 211 4.12 -11.15 -15.89
N LYS A 212 3.60 -12.23 -16.46
CA LYS A 212 3.22 -13.44 -15.75
C LYS A 212 4.40 -14.22 -15.16
N ASN A 213 5.46 -14.42 -15.96
CA ASN A 213 6.57 -15.31 -15.62
C ASN A 213 7.83 -14.95 -16.41
N TYR A 214 8.91 -15.70 -16.15
CA TYR A 214 10.20 -15.54 -16.82
C TYR A 214 10.12 -15.72 -18.34
N GLU A 215 9.34 -16.69 -18.85
CA GLU A 215 9.19 -16.96 -20.27
C GLU A 215 8.61 -15.74 -21.02
N GLU A 216 7.51 -15.18 -20.52
CA GLU A 216 6.94 -13.94 -21.06
C GLU A 216 7.91 -12.75 -20.92
N ALA A 217 8.60 -12.64 -19.79
CA ALA A 217 9.56 -11.58 -19.54
C ALA A 217 10.79 -11.65 -20.46
N SER A 218 11.14 -12.82 -20.98
CA SER A 218 12.22 -13.00 -21.96
C SER A 218 11.86 -12.42 -23.33
N SER A 219 10.55 -12.27 -23.65
CA SER A 219 10.09 -11.67 -24.90
C SER A 219 10.16 -10.14 -24.86
N GLU A 220 11.00 -9.54 -25.72
CA GLU A 220 11.06 -8.09 -25.88
C GLU A 220 9.70 -7.50 -26.29
N THR A 221 8.96 -8.21 -27.14
CA THR A 221 7.63 -7.77 -27.59
C THR A 221 6.65 -7.63 -26.42
N VAL A 222 6.64 -8.58 -25.49
CA VAL A 222 5.79 -8.53 -24.29
C VAL A 222 6.20 -7.35 -23.41
N ARG A 223 7.50 -7.20 -23.12
CA ARG A 223 8.00 -6.09 -22.30
C ARG A 223 7.66 -4.73 -22.90
N ARG A 224 7.88 -4.58 -24.21
CA ARG A 224 7.55 -3.34 -24.94
C ARG A 224 6.05 -3.06 -24.95
N SER A 225 5.22 -4.09 -25.13
CA SER A 225 3.77 -3.96 -25.09
C SER A 225 3.27 -3.46 -23.74
N ALA A 226 3.77 -4.02 -22.63
CA ALA A 226 3.43 -3.58 -21.27
C ALA A 226 3.84 -2.11 -21.04
N TYR A 227 5.04 -1.72 -21.48
CA TYR A 227 5.50 -0.35 -21.35
C TYR A 227 4.67 0.63 -22.22
N ASN A 228 4.40 0.29 -23.49
CA ASN A 228 3.57 1.13 -24.35
C ASN A 228 2.15 1.29 -23.78
N TRP A 229 1.55 0.21 -23.30
CA TRP A 229 0.24 0.26 -22.65
C TRP A 229 0.24 1.18 -21.43
N TYR A 230 1.29 1.13 -20.58
CA TYR A 230 1.43 2.07 -19.49
C TYR A 230 1.43 3.51 -19.97
N GLN A 231 2.27 3.85 -20.96
CA GLN A 231 2.41 5.21 -21.48
C GLN A 231 1.14 5.72 -22.19
N THR A 232 0.52 4.89 -23.00
CA THR A 232 -0.56 5.34 -23.89
C THR A 232 -1.95 5.12 -23.31
N THR A 233 -2.11 4.20 -22.38
CA THR A 233 -3.42 3.82 -21.85
C THR A 233 -3.56 4.17 -20.37
N LEU A 234 -2.75 3.59 -19.49
CA LEU A 234 -2.94 3.79 -18.06
C LEU A 234 -2.64 5.23 -17.64
N ARG A 235 -1.47 5.76 -18.03
CA ARG A 235 -1.05 7.11 -17.63
C ARG A 235 -2.04 8.20 -18.06
N THR A 236 -2.65 8.04 -19.23
CA THR A 236 -3.65 8.98 -19.74
C THR A 236 -5.00 8.94 -19.02
N ARG A 237 -5.17 7.98 -18.10
CA ARG A 237 -6.37 7.80 -17.26
C ARG A 237 -6.19 8.26 -15.83
N LEU A 238 -5.01 8.71 -15.44
CA LEU A 238 -4.82 9.26 -14.11
C LEU A 238 -5.53 10.59 -13.97
N ALA A 239 -6.23 10.74 -12.85
CA ALA A 239 -6.73 12.03 -12.42
C ALA A 239 -5.55 12.97 -12.09
N PRO A 240 -5.72 14.30 -12.15
CA PRO A 240 -4.70 15.22 -11.65
C PRO A 240 -4.31 14.88 -10.20
N GLY A 241 -3.02 14.79 -9.91
CA GLY A 241 -2.50 14.34 -8.62
C GLY A 241 -2.70 12.85 -8.32
N GLY A 242 -3.11 12.05 -9.30
CA GLY A 242 -3.29 10.62 -9.13
C GLY A 242 -1.97 9.85 -9.00
N ALA A 243 -1.99 8.77 -8.22
CA ALA A 243 -0.83 7.93 -7.94
C ALA A 243 -0.80 6.65 -8.77
N VAL A 244 0.41 6.15 -9.04
CA VAL A 244 0.65 4.83 -9.63
C VAL A 244 1.52 3.99 -8.70
N ILE A 245 1.06 2.78 -8.41
CA ILE A 245 1.78 1.80 -7.62
C ILE A 245 2.04 0.58 -8.51
N VAL A 246 3.33 0.29 -8.75
CA VAL A 246 3.76 -0.92 -9.45
C VAL A 246 4.27 -1.91 -8.42
N VAL A 247 3.57 -3.02 -8.23
CA VAL A 247 4.01 -4.09 -7.34
C VAL A 247 4.29 -5.34 -8.17
N MET A 248 5.51 -5.88 -8.09
CA MET A 248 5.89 -6.99 -8.96
C MET A 248 7.07 -7.80 -8.46
N THR A 249 7.17 -9.01 -8.98
CA THR A 249 8.41 -9.79 -9.01
C THR A 249 9.21 -9.39 -10.25
N ARG A 250 10.49 -9.03 -10.09
CA ARG A 250 11.38 -8.66 -11.20
C ARG A 250 11.86 -9.92 -11.91
N TRP A 251 11.43 -10.12 -13.15
CA TRP A 251 11.84 -11.23 -14.00
C TRP A 251 12.95 -10.86 -15.01
N HIS A 252 13.02 -9.58 -15.38
CA HIS A 252 13.97 -9.09 -16.35
C HIS A 252 14.33 -7.64 -16.05
N GLN A 253 15.60 -7.25 -16.25
CA GLN A 253 16.04 -5.87 -16.00
C GLN A 253 15.37 -4.82 -16.91
N ASP A 254 15.01 -5.20 -18.16
CA ASP A 254 14.31 -4.36 -19.13
C ASP A 254 12.79 -4.62 -19.10
N ASP A 255 12.20 -4.94 -17.96
CA ASP A 255 10.75 -5.04 -17.77
C ASP A 255 10.11 -3.64 -17.65
N LEU A 256 8.79 -3.58 -17.38
CA LEU A 256 8.07 -2.31 -17.20
C LEU A 256 8.80 -1.39 -16.20
N ALA A 257 9.16 -1.91 -15.03
CA ALA A 257 9.83 -1.12 -14.00
C ALA A 257 11.20 -0.65 -14.45
N GLY A 258 12.01 -1.51 -15.10
CA GLY A 258 13.34 -1.15 -15.62
C GLY A 258 13.28 -0.01 -16.64
N ARG A 259 12.29 -0.02 -17.54
CA ARG A 259 12.09 1.05 -18.52
C ARG A 259 11.64 2.36 -17.87
N LEU A 260 10.75 2.30 -16.89
CA LEU A 260 10.31 3.49 -16.16
C LEU A 260 11.42 4.10 -15.30
N LEU A 261 12.31 3.28 -14.72
CA LEU A 261 13.50 3.76 -14.02
C LEU A 261 14.51 4.40 -14.98
N ALA A 262 14.72 3.82 -16.16
CA ALA A 262 15.56 4.42 -17.20
C ALA A 262 15.00 5.76 -17.71
N ASP A 263 13.68 5.93 -17.74
CA ASP A 263 13.04 7.20 -18.09
C ASP A 263 13.19 8.23 -16.95
N MET A 264 13.13 7.81 -15.70
CA MET A 264 13.39 8.67 -14.54
C MET A 264 14.80 9.27 -14.61
N GLU A 265 15.81 8.50 -15.02
CA GLU A 265 17.18 9.00 -15.23
C GLU A 265 17.26 10.08 -16.32
N LYS A 266 16.32 10.09 -17.27
CA LYS A 266 16.18 11.09 -18.34
C LYS A 266 15.29 12.28 -17.96
N GLY A 267 14.84 12.35 -16.70
CA GLY A 267 14.03 13.46 -16.19
C GLY A 267 12.51 13.25 -16.27
N ALA A 268 12.03 12.00 -16.48
CA ALA A 268 10.62 11.67 -16.35
C ALA A 268 10.16 11.57 -14.87
N ASP A 269 8.98 11.00 -14.62
CA ASP A 269 8.43 10.87 -13.28
C ASP A 269 9.43 10.23 -12.30
N LYS A 270 9.56 10.80 -11.11
CA LYS A 270 10.39 10.24 -10.05
C LYS A 270 9.66 9.08 -9.38
N TRP A 271 10.33 7.93 -9.27
CA TRP A 271 9.79 6.74 -8.65
C TRP A 271 10.47 6.48 -7.29
N LYS A 272 9.67 6.28 -6.28
CA LYS A 272 10.10 5.75 -4.99
C LYS A 272 10.11 4.22 -5.08
N VAL A 273 11.26 3.61 -4.82
CA VAL A 273 11.47 2.17 -5.00
C VAL A 273 11.63 1.50 -3.65
N LEU A 274 10.79 0.53 -3.35
CA LEU A 274 10.94 -0.43 -2.26
C LEU A 274 11.41 -1.76 -2.87
N SER A 275 12.70 -2.06 -2.72
CA SER A 275 13.30 -3.32 -3.16
C SER A 275 13.53 -4.24 -1.97
N LEU A 276 12.78 -5.33 -1.92
CA LEU A 276 12.65 -6.22 -0.76
C LEU A 276 12.94 -7.67 -1.21
N PRO A 277 14.23 -8.03 -1.43
CA PRO A 277 14.60 -9.38 -1.87
C PRO A 277 14.30 -10.42 -0.79
N ALA A 278 14.10 -11.68 -1.21
CA ALA A 278 13.80 -12.81 -0.32
C ALA A 278 14.88 -13.01 0.75
N LEU A 279 16.13 -12.92 0.34
CA LEU A 279 17.31 -12.86 1.21
C LEU A 279 17.96 -11.49 1.02
N ALA A 280 18.34 -10.85 2.11
CA ALA A 280 19.00 -9.54 2.07
C ALA A 280 20.35 -9.63 1.37
N GLU A 281 20.68 -8.60 0.58
CA GLU A 281 21.96 -8.45 -0.12
C GLU A 281 22.45 -7.00 0.01
N GLY A 282 23.62 -6.80 0.57
CA GLY A 282 24.22 -5.47 0.74
C GLY A 282 23.39 -4.54 1.62
N THR A 283 23.14 -3.30 1.16
CA THR A 283 22.35 -2.32 1.90
C THR A 283 20.86 -2.64 1.76
N ASP A 284 20.24 -3.10 2.84
CA ASP A 284 18.83 -3.48 2.90
C ASP A 284 17.96 -2.38 3.51
N GLN A 285 16.81 -2.10 2.92
CA GLN A 285 15.89 -1.05 3.37
C GLN A 285 15.23 -1.34 4.72
N LEU A 286 15.24 -2.60 5.15
CA LEU A 286 14.75 -3.04 6.47
C LEU A 286 15.89 -3.15 7.50
N GLY A 287 17.16 -2.88 7.09
CA GLY A 287 18.35 -3.05 7.92
C GLY A 287 18.64 -4.50 8.26
N ARG A 288 18.31 -5.44 7.35
CA ARG A 288 18.62 -6.85 7.48
C ARG A 288 20.11 -7.09 7.19
N SER A 289 20.68 -8.08 7.87
CA SER A 289 22.01 -8.59 7.57
C SER A 289 22.01 -9.40 6.28
N ASP A 290 23.17 -9.48 5.59
CA ASP A 290 23.30 -10.31 4.39
C ASP A 290 22.83 -11.75 4.64
N GLY A 291 21.96 -12.25 3.77
CA GLY A 291 21.37 -13.57 3.86
C GLY A 291 20.18 -13.70 4.81
N GLU A 292 19.83 -12.65 5.55
CA GLU A 292 18.65 -12.66 6.42
C GLU A 292 17.35 -12.70 5.59
N ALA A 293 16.41 -13.59 5.97
CA ALA A 293 15.14 -13.78 5.28
C ALA A 293 14.22 -12.56 5.40
N LEU A 294 13.42 -12.29 4.35
CA LEU A 294 12.43 -11.22 4.33
C LEU A 294 11.29 -11.47 5.32
N TRP A 295 10.89 -12.71 5.45
CA TRP A 295 9.76 -13.13 6.29
C TRP A 295 10.07 -14.47 6.97
N PRO A 296 10.98 -14.47 7.96
CA PRO A 296 11.49 -15.70 8.59
C PRO A 296 10.40 -16.55 9.23
N GLU A 297 9.29 -15.94 9.70
CA GLU A 297 8.15 -16.67 10.28
C GLU A 297 7.39 -17.53 9.26
N MET A 298 7.58 -17.28 7.95
CA MET A 298 6.94 -18.01 6.87
C MET A 298 7.93 -18.78 5.98
N TYR A 299 9.11 -18.19 5.78
CA TYR A 299 10.16 -18.72 4.90
C TYR A 299 11.52 -18.46 5.54
N ASP A 300 12.11 -19.52 6.10
CA ASP A 300 13.44 -19.43 6.69
C ASP A 300 14.56 -19.37 5.62
N GLU A 301 15.74 -18.97 6.04
CA GLU A 301 16.92 -18.83 5.17
C GLU A 301 17.30 -20.16 4.50
N VAL A 302 17.08 -21.30 5.18
CA VAL A 302 17.41 -22.63 4.63
C VAL A 302 16.51 -22.96 3.46
N SER A 303 15.20 -22.74 3.60
CA SER A 303 14.21 -22.99 2.55
C SER A 303 14.42 -22.07 1.34
N LEU A 304 14.71 -20.77 1.60
CA LEU A 304 14.95 -19.80 0.56
C LEU A 304 16.25 -20.09 -0.20
N ASN A 305 17.33 -20.47 0.48
CA ASN A 305 18.58 -20.87 -0.16
C ASN A 305 18.42 -22.12 -1.03
N ARG A 306 17.63 -23.11 -0.61
CA ARG A 306 17.31 -24.27 -1.46
C ARG A 306 16.61 -23.86 -2.75
N THR A 307 15.66 -22.94 -2.67
CA THR A 307 14.93 -22.42 -3.85
C THR A 307 15.84 -21.63 -4.78
N ARG A 308 16.85 -20.91 -4.24
CA ARG A 308 17.82 -20.13 -5.04
C ARG A 308 18.78 -21.01 -5.83
N ILE A 309 19.10 -22.20 -5.33
CA ILE A 309 20.04 -23.14 -5.95
C ILE A 309 19.35 -24.06 -6.97
N ALA A 310 18.03 -24.28 -6.85
CA ALA A 310 17.24 -25.09 -7.76
C ALA A 310 16.89 -24.36 -9.06
#